data_14ecebb676347a946bdebaaf2cd6406d
#
_entry.id   14ecebb676347a946bdebaaf2cd6406d
#
_cell.length_a   1.000
_cell.length_b   1.000
_cell.length_c   1.000
_cell.angle_alpha   90.00
_cell.angle_beta   90.00
_cell.angle_gamma   90.00
#
_symmetry.space_group_name_H-M   'P 1'
#
loop_
_entity.id
_entity.type
_entity.pdbx_description
1 polymer ?
#
loop_
_entity_poly.entity_id
_entity_poly.type
_entity_poly.pdbx_seq_one_letter_code
_entity_poly.pdbx_strand_id
1 'polypeptide(L)'
;MDENNIKINSFKAWFLASRPKTLIGAIVPVAIGVSLAFNQTGIELFSFTPAILCLLFASIMQIDANFINDYFDYKRGNDKSEVRLGPKRACTEGWITSSAMKKAIIITTILACTIGSPLIIYGGYEMVLVGILCVAFCFLYTTKLSYLGLGDLLVLIFFGIVPTCLSYYVTMPRSERHIPLEVFIASLACGFVINTLLVVNNYRDRDNDQKAGKITLIVYIGEKWGLRLYLISGLVGEFLMLFVSKSYSENMLSPTLLMIYLLSHFITYEKMQKIKRGKELNRILGLTARNIMIFGILSIVSILI
;
A
#
# COMPACT_ATOMS: atom_id res chain seq x y z
N MET A 1 -14.16 12.08 -15.49
CA MET A 1 -14.87 12.91 -14.49
C MET A 1 -14.36 14.34 -14.68
N ASP A 2 -15.27 15.27 -14.89
CA ASP A 2 -14.91 16.69 -15.10
C ASP A 2 -14.35 17.27 -13.79
N GLU A 3 -13.05 17.56 -13.75
CA GLU A 3 -12.34 18.08 -12.57
C GLU A 3 -12.42 19.60 -12.45
N ASN A 4 -13.00 20.26 -13.45
CA ASN A 4 -12.98 21.72 -13.56
C ASN A 4 -14.00 22.44 -12.65
N ASN A 5 -14.90 21.73 -11.97
CA ASN A 5 -15.97 22.32 -11.16
C ASN A 5 -16.18 21.57 -9.83
N ILE A 6 -15.11 21.44 -9.02
CA ILE A 6 -15.18 20.78 -7.70
C ILE A 6 -15.46 21.85 -6.64
N LYS A 7 -16.63 21.79 -5.98
CA LYS A 7 -16.95 22.67 -4.86
C LYS A 7 -16.00 22.43 -3.69
N ILE A 8 -15.55 23.51 -3.05
CA ILE A 8 -14.65 23.47 -1.89
C ILE A 8 -15.28 22.64 -0.76
N ASN A 9 -14.48 21.76 -0.18
CA ASN A 9 -14.85 20.85 0.92
C ASN A 9 -16.06 19.93 0.61
N SER A 10 -16.38 19.70 -0.67
CA SER A 10 -17.48 18.82 -1.09
C SER A 10 -17.11 17.34 -0.89
N PHE A 11 -18.10 16.45 -0.86
CA PHE A 11 -17.90 15.00 -0.83
C PHE A 11 -16.96 14.51 -1.97
N LYS A 12 -17.13 15.05 -3.19
CA LYS A 12 -16.27 14.73 -4.33
C LYS A 12 -14.81 15.12 -4.07
N ALA A 13 -14.57 16.29 -3.43
CA ALA A 13 -13.22 16.73 -3.08
C ALA A 13 -12.57 15.76 -2.08
N TRP A 14 -13.29 15.34 -1.04
CA TRP A 14 -12.81 14.39 -0.03
C TRP A 14 -12.59 13.00 -0.60
N PHE A 15 -13.49 12.52 -1.47
CA PHE A 15 -13.31 11.24 -2.16
C PHE A 15 -12.05 11.22 -3.03
N LEU A 16 -11.76 12.29 -3.75
CA LEU A 16 -10.53 12.41 -4.54
C LEU A 16 -9.28 12.50 -3.67
N ALA A 17 -9.35 13.24 -2.54
CA ALA A 17 -8.26 13.36 -1.59
C ALA A 17 -7.92 12.02 -0.89
N SER A 18 -8.91 11.18 -0.61
CA SER A 18 -8.72 9.86 -0.03
C SER A 18 -8.00 8.86 -0.95
N ARG A 19 -7.93 9.15 -2.27
CA ARG A 19 -7.24 8.34 -3.29
C ARG A 19 -7.63 6.86 -3.24
N PRO A 20 -8.87 6.48 -3.59
CA PRO A 20 -9.36 5.10 -3.47
C PRO A 20 -8.47 4.05 -4.13
N LYS A 21 -7.77 4.40 -5.21
CA LYS A 21 -6.85 3.49 -5.92
C LYS A 21 -5.67 3.03 -5.06
N THR A 22 -5.27 3.80 -4.05
CA THR A 22 -4.15 3.44 -3.15
C THR A 22 -4.61 2.57 -1.97
N LEU A 23 -5.91 2.49 -1.68
CA LEU A 23 -6.46 1.63 -0.63
C LEU A 23 -6.17 0.15 -0.91
N ILE A 24 -6.03 -0.24 -2.16
CA ILE A 24 -5.67 -1.61 -2.56
C ILE A 24 -4.36 -2.04 -1.89
N GLY A 25 -3.38 -1.13 -1.80
CA GLY A 25 -2.11 -1.40 -1.12
C GLY A 25 -2.23 -1.67 0.38
N ALA A 26 -3.28 -1.17 1.04
CA ALA A 26 -3.55 -1.44 2.46
C ALA A 26 -4.42 -2.68 2.66
N ILE A 27 -5.40 -2.91 1.78
CA ILE A 27 -6.38 -3.99 1.90
C ILE A 27 -5.76 -5.35 1.55
N VAL A 28 -5.01 -5.43 0.45
CA VAL A 28 -4.46 -6.69 -0.07
C VAL A 28 -3.60 -7.44 0.96
N PRO A 29 -2.60 -6.84 1.62
CA PRO A 29 -1.76 -7.56 2.56
C PRO A 29 -2.52 -8.02 3.81
N VAL A 30 -3.47 -7.23 4.31
CA VAL A 30 -4.36 -7.64 5.40
C VAL A 30 -5.22 -8.83 4.97
N ALA A 31 -5.83 -8.77 3.79
CA ALA A 31 -6.68 -9.84 3.28
C ALA A 31 -5.90 -11.15 3.07
N ILE A 32 -4.65 -11.08 2.60
CA ILE A 32 -3.78 -12.26 2.47
C ILE A 32 -3.44 -12.83 3.86
N GLY A 33 -3.05 -12.00 4.83
CA GLY A 33 -2.77 -12.45 6.19
C GLY A 33 -3.99 -13.11 6.85
N VAL A 34 -5.17 -12.52 6.69
CA VAL A 34 -6.45 -13.07 7.15
C VAL A 34 -6.78 -14.40 6.47
N SER A 35 -6.52 -14.53 5.15
CA SER A 35 -6.80 -15.76 4.41
C SER A 35 -5.87 -16.91 4.82
N LEU A 36 -4.60 -16.62 5.13
CA LEU A 36 -3.66 -17.60 5.69
C LEU A 36 -4.13 -18.11 7.06
N ALA A 37 -4.59 -17.21 7.93
CA ALA A 37 -5.16 -17.60 9.21
C ALA A 37 -6.44 -18.42 9.04
N PHE A 38 -7.32 -18.03 8.13
CA PHE A 38 -8.56 -18.76 7.85
C PHE A 38 -8.30 -20.17 7.31
N ASN A 39 -7.33 -20.32 6.39
CA ASN A 39 -6.95 -21.63 5.86
C ASN A 39 -6.47 -22.56 6.99
N GLN A 40 -5.71 -22.03 7.94
CA GLN A 40 -5.13 -22.84 9.04
C GLN A 40 -6.16 -23.17 10.13
N THR A 41 -7.08 -22.27 10.45
CA THR A 41 -8.04 -22.46 11.56
C THR A 41 -9.36 -23.08 11.13
N GLY A 42 -9.72 -22.99 9.86
CA GLY A 42 -11.09 -23.28 9.38
C GLY A 42 -12.13 -22.31 9.94
N ILE A 43 -13.37 -22.47 9.53
CA ILE A 43 -14.48 -21.57 9.89
C ILE A 43 -14.84 -21.61 11.39
N GLU A 44 -14.60 -22.74 12.04
CA GLU A 44 -15.02 -22.96 13.43
C GLU A 44 -14.16 -22.17 14.44
N LEU A 45 -12.87 -22.06 14.19
CA LEU A 45 -11.92 -21.40 15.09
C LEU A 45 -11.53 -19.98 14.64
N PHE A 46 -11.95 -19.59 13.43
CA PHE A 46 -11.61 -18.29 12.85
C PHE A 46 -12.33 -17.12 13.53
N SER A 47 -11.59 -16.09 13.89
CA SER A 47 -12.15 -14.88 14.49
C SER A 47 -12.36 -13.77 13.47
N PHE A 48 -13.61 -13.49 13.10
CA PHE A 48 -13.96 -12.43 12.14
C PHE A 48 -13.75 -11.02 12.69
N THR A 49 -13.94 -10.81 13.98
CA THR A 49 -13.84 -9.46 14.59
C THR A 49 -12.46 -8.84 14.40
N PRO A 50 -11.34 -9.45 14.80
CA PRO A 50 -10.02 -8.87 14.56
C PRO A 50 -9.68 -8.72 13.08
N ALA A 51 -10.17 -9.61 12.20
CA ALA A 51 -10.00 -9.49 10.75
C ALA A 51 -10.62 -8.19 10.20
N ILE A 52 -11.86 -7.90 10.60
CA ILE A 52 -12.58 -6.67 10.20
C ILE A 52 -11.88 -5.44 10.78
N LEU A 53 -11.46 -5.48 12.05
CA LEU A 53 -10.75 -4.38 12.69
C LEU A 53 -9.42 -4.07 11.98
N CYS A 54 -8.65 -5.09 11.58
CA CYS A 54 -7.42 -4.90 10.80
C CYS A 54 -7.69 -4.24 9.44
N LEU A 55 -8.71 -4.69 8.71
CA LEU A 55 -9.10 -4.10 7.42
C LEU A 55 -9.53 -2.63 7.56
N LEU A 56 -10.33 -2.32 8.56
CA LEU A 56 -10.77 -0.95 8.82
C LEU A 56 -9.61 -0.07 9.27
N PHE A 57 -8.78 -0.53 10.19
CA PHE A 57 -7.59 0.19 10.66
C PHE A 57 -6.64 0.50 9.50
N ALA A 58 -6.26 -0.49 8.70
CA ALA A 58 -5.36 -0.30 7.57
C ALA A 58 -5.95 0.65 6.51
N SER A 59 -7.26 0.55 6.24
CA SER A 59 -7.93 1.43 5.29
C SER A 59 -7.96 2.89 5.76
N ILE A 60 -8.24 3.13 7.04
CA ILE A 60 -8.27 4.49 7.61
C ILE A 60 -6.87 5.06 7.68
N MET A 61 -5.87 4.29 8.11
CA MET A 61 -4.46 4.70 8.10
C MET A 61 -3.97 5.07 6.69
N GLN A 62 -4.42 4.35 5.66
CA GLN A 62 -4.09 4.69 4.27
C GLN A 62 -4.73 6.01 3.82
N ILE A 63 -5.98 6.28 4.22
CA ILE A 63 -6.64 7.57 3.96
C ILE A 63 -5.91 8.68 4.69
N ASP A 64 -5.56 8.47 5.96
CA ASP A 64 -4.82 9.43 6.77
C ASP A 64 -3.45 9.76 6.16
N ALA A 65 -2.71 8.73 5.70
CA ALA A 65 -1.45 8.90 4.98
C ALA A 65 -1.62 9.78 3.72
N ASN A 66 -2.71 9.61 2.97
CA ASN A 66 -3.00 10.44 1.81
C ASN A 66 -3.29 11.90 2.19
N PHE A 67 -4.03 12.14 3.28
CA PHE A 67 -4.32 13.48 3.79
C PHE A 67 -3.06 14.16 4.33
N ILE A 68 -2.24 13.44 5.09
CA ILE A 68 -0.93 13.90 5.59
C ILE A 68 -0.04 14.31 4.43
N ASN A 69 0.09 13.45 3.40
CA ASN A 69 0.85 13.76 2.20
C ASN A 69 0.35 15.01 1.48
N ASP A 70 -0.98 15.16 1.32
CA ASP A 70 -1.59 16.32 0.65
C ASP A 70 -1.31 17.61 1.42
N TYR A 71 -1.49 17.59 2.75
CA TYR A 71 -1.28 18.74 3.61
C TYR A 71 0.18 19.21 3.67
N PHE A 72 1.12 18.28 3.93
CA PHE A 72 2.53 18.63 4.10
C PHE A 72 3.20 19.02 2.79
N ASP A 73 2.86 18.37 1.67
CA ASP A 73 3.39 18.73 0.35
C ASP A 73 2.88 20.13 -0.08
N TYR A 74 1.60 20.44 0.19
CA TYR A 74 1.05 21.79 0.00
C TYR A 74 1.78 22.83 0.85
N LYS A 75 2.02 22.56 2.15
CA LYS A 75 2.71 23.48 3.06
C LYS A 75 4.15 23.77 2.66
N ARG A 76 4.84 22.81 2.05
CA ARG A 76 6.21 22.96 1.54
C ARG A 76 6.28 23.65 0.19
N GLY A 77 5.18 23.84 -0.50
CA GLY A 77 5.16 24.39 -1.85
C GLY A 77 5.76 23.46 -2.92
N ASN A 78 5.91 22.17 -2.60
CA ASN A 78 6.49 21.18 -3.52
C ASN A 78 5.52 20.80 -4.65
N ASP A 79 4.23 21.03 -4.48
CA ASP A 79 3.16 20.62 -5.38
C ASP A 79 2.58 21.80 -6.17
N LYS A 80 3.41 22.54 -6.91
CA LYS A 80 2.88 23.54 -7.85
C LYS A 80 2.13 22.82 -8.97
N SER A 81 0.85 23.17 -9.17
CA SER A 81 -0.05 22.53 -10.14
C SER A 81 0.51 22.51 -11.57
N GLU A 82 1.29 23.52 -11.95
CA GLU A 82 1.89 23.68 -13.28
C GLU A 82 2.99 22.64 -13.58
N VAL A 83 3.74 22.20 -12.57
CA VAL A 83 4.92 21.31 -12.74
C VAL A 83 4.61 19.86 -12.35
N ARG A 84 3.48 19.63 -11.67
CA ARG A 84 3.10 18.32 -11.16
C ARG A 84 2.74 17.34 -12.28
N LEU A 85 3.41 16.20 -12.33
CA LEU A 85 3.12 15.11 -13.26
C LEU A 85 2.08 14.13 -12.69
N GLY A 86 2.04 13.96 -11.37
CA GLY A 86 1.13 13.05 -10.66
C GLY A 86 -0.32 13.55 -10.58
N PRO A 87 -1.22 12.75 -9.98
CA PRO A 87 -2.60 13.15 -9.74
C PRO A 87 -2.68 14.46 -8.96
N LYS A 88 -3.69 15.26 -9.26
CA LYS A 88 -3.93 16.54 -8.58
C LYS A 88 -4.06 16.37 -7.07
N ARG A 89 -3.63 17.38 -6.30
CA ARG A 89 -3.71 17.44 -4.84
C ARG A 89 -4.83 18.35 -4.41
N ALA A 90 -5.65 17.91 -3.47
CA ALA A 90 -6.85 18.63 -3.06
C ALA A 90 -6.55 20.00 -2.43
N CYS A 91 -5.48 20.11 -1.62
CA CYS A 91 -5.07 21.39 -1.05
C CYS A 91 -4.49 22.34 -2.09
N THR A 92 -3.66 21.83 -3.00
CA THR A 92 -3.01 22.63 -4.06
C THR A 92 -4.02 23.18 -5.06
N GLU A 93 -5.01 22.36 -5.44
CA GLU A 93 -6.09 22.76 -6.35
C GLU A 93 -7.20 23.60 -5.66
N GLY A 94 -7.08 23.85 -4.34
CA GLY A 94 -8.08 24.59 -3.59
C GLY A 94 -9.40 23.85 -3.35
N TRP A 95 -9.46 22.54 -3.65
CA TRP A 95 -10.65 21.72 -3.41
C TRP A 95 -10.96 21.48 -1.94
N ILE A 96 -9.91 21.47 -1.11
CA ILE A 96 -10.01 21.36 0.35
C ILE A 96 -9.13 22.43 0.98
N THR A 97 -9.69 23.19 1.91
CA THR A 97 -8.92 24.19 2.63
C THR A 97 -7.89 23.52 3.56
N SER A 98 -6.70 24.15 3.69
CA SER A 98 -5.63 23.64 4.56
C SER A 98 -6.11 23.43 6.01
N SER A 99 -7.00 24.30 6.52
CA SER A 99 -7.59 24.14 7.85
C SER A 99 -8.52 22.92 7.95
N ALA A 100 -9.35 22.67 6.92
CA ALA A 100 -10.22 21.50 6.88
C ALA A 100 -9.38 20.21 6.78
N MET A 101 -8.32 20.21 5.94
CA MET A 101 -7.41 19.06 5.81
C MET A 101 -6.72 18.74 7.13
N LYS A 102 -6.22 19.76 7.86
CA LYS A 102 -5.63 19.55 9.20
C LYS A 102 -6.61 18.92 10.18
N LYS A 103 -7.87 19.37 10.18
CA LYS A 103 -8.93 18.78 11.04
C LYS A 103 -9.21 17.33 10.62
N ALA A 104 -9.27 17.06 9.32
CA ALA A 104 -9.50 15.71 8.81
C ALA A 104 -8.39 14.73 9.22
N ILE A 105 -7.11 15.13 9.17
CA ILE A 105 -5.98 14.33 9.66
C ILE A 105 -6.18 13.98 11.15
N ILE A 106 -6.51 14.95 11.99
CA ILE A 106 -6.73 14.70 13.42
C ILE A 106 -7.89 13.70 13.62
N ILE A 107 -8.99 13.87 12.89
CA ILE A 107 -10.17 13.00 12.98
C ILE A 107 -9.83 11.59 12.50
N THR A 108 -9.16 11.43 11.36
CA THR A 108 -8.82 10.11 10.81
C THR A 108 -7.79 9.39 11.66
N THR A 109 -6.79 10.10 12.22
CA THR A 109 -5.84 9.52 13.19
C THR A 109 -6.54 9.03 14.45
N ILE A 110 -7.42 9.85 15.07
CA ILE A 110 -8.20 9.45 16.26
C ILE A 110 -9.09 8.24 15.93
N LEU A 111 -9.78 8.26 14.78
CA LEU A 111 -10.65 7.17 14.35
C LEU A 111 -9.84 5.87 14.13
N ALA A 112 -8.66 5.95 13.53
CA ALA A 112 -7.76 4.80 13.38
C ALA A 112 -7.34 4.24 14.75
N CYS A 113 -6.93 5.09 15.68
CA CYS A 113 -6.58 4.68 17.04
C CYS A 113 -7.77 4.03 17.77
N THR A 114 -8.98 4.58 17.62
CA THR A 114 -10.20 4.04 18.24
C THR A 114 -10.53 2.65 17.66
N ILE A 115 -10.45 2.47 16.35
CA ILE A 115 -10.73 1.18 15.69
C ILE A 115 -9.60 0.17 15.94
N GLY A 116 -8.35 0.64 16.03
CA GLY A 116 -7.20 -0.22 16.33
C GLY A 116 -7.09 -0.65 17.79
N SER A 117 -7.61 0.14 18.74
CA SER A 117 -7.47 -0.14 20.18
C SER A 117 -8.03 -1.51 20.62
N PRO A 118 -9.17 -2.02 20.10
CA PRO A 118 -9.64 -3.37 20.46
C PRO A 118 -8.72 -4.49 20.01
N LEU A 119 -7.81 -4.27 19.05
CA LEU A 119 -6.81 -5.27 18.64
C LEU A 119 -5.87 -5.66 19.78
N ILE A 120 -5.74 -4.85 20.82
CA ILE A 120 -4.99 -5.16 22.05
C ILE A 120 -5.58 -6.40 22.73
N ILE A 121 -6.90 -6.58 22.71
CA ILE A 121 -7.58 -7.74 23.30
C ILE A 121 -7.15 -9.03 22.58
N TYR A 122 -6.93 -8.92 21.28
CA TYR A 122 -6.57 -10.06 20.44
C TYR A 122 -5.05 -10.28 20.33
N GLY A 123 -4.24 -9.24 20.20
CA GLY A 123 -2.80 -9.32 19.94
C GLY A 123 -1.89 -9.07 21.15
N GLY A 124 -2.46 -8.65 22.30
CA GLY A 124 -1.67 -8.28 23.48
C GLY A 124 -1.25 -6.81 23.49
N TYR A 125 -0.54 -6.41 24.55
CA TYR A 125 -0.08 -5.03 24.73
C TYR A 125 0.92 -4.56 23.66
N GLU A 126 1.58 -5.49 22.99
CA GLU A 126 2.50 -5.21 21.88
C GLU A 126 1.79 -4.46 20.75
N MET A 127 0.48 -4.65 20.59
CA MET A 127 -0.32 -3.92 19.60
C MET A 127 -0.38 -2.41 19.85
N VAL A 128 -0.18 -1.97 21.10
CA VAL A 128 -0.05 -0.54 21.41
C VAL A 128 1.20 0.04 20.76
N LEU A 129 2.34 -0.65 20.92
CA LEU A 129 3.60 -0.22 20.30
C LEU A 129 3.47 -0.19 18.76
N VAL A 130 2.87 -1.24 18.19
CA VAL A 130 2.63 -1.30 16.74
C VAL A 130 1.76 -0.12 16.26
N GLY A 131 0.66 0.18 16.97
CA GLY A 131 -0.21 1.31 16.64
C GLY A 131 0.54 2.64 16.69
N ILE A 132 1.33 2.88 17.75
CA ILE A 132 2.18 4.07 17.87
C ILE A 132 3.16 4.16 16.69
N LEU A 133 3.83 3.07 16.35
CA LEU A 133 4.76 3.03 15.22
C LEU A 133 4.04 3.31 13.90
N CYS A 134 2.89 2.71 13.64
CA CYS A 134 2.11 2.96 12.42
C CYS A 134 1.76 4.45 12.28
N VAL A 135 1.25 5.09 13.34
CA VAL A 135 0.94 6.52 13.32
C VAL A 135 2.20 7.36 13.16
N ALA A 136 3.25 7.11 13.94
CA ALA A 136 4.50 7.86 13.87
C ALA A 136 5.14 7.79 12.47
N PHE A 137 5.21 6.59 11.88
CA PHE A 137 5.80 6.42 10.55
C PHE A 137 4.92 6.98 9.43
N CYS A 138 3.60 7.04 9.60
CA CYS A 138 2.71 7.74 8.67
C CYS A 138 3.10 9.21 8.50
N PHE A 139 3.39 9.91 9.60
CA PHE A 139 3.89 11.29 9.58
C PHE A 139 5.36 11.39 9.13
N LEU A 140 6.23 10.53 9.66
CA LEU A 140 7.67 10.56 9.36
C LEU A 140 7.97 10.23 7.90
N TYR A 141 7.20 9.33 7.29
CA TYR A 141 7.32 9.02 5.87
C TYR A 141 7.24 10.27 5.01
N THR A 142 6.17 11.06 5.19
CA THR A 142 5.95 12.28 4.41
C THR A 142 6.93 13.40 4.76
N THR A 143 7.30 13.51 6.04
CA THR A 143 8.07 14.67 6.50
C THR A 143 9.57 14.53 6.33
N LYS A 144 10.13 13.32 6.44
CA LYS A 144 11.59 13.09 6.42
C LYS A 144 12.02 11.89 5.59
N LEU A 145 11.41 10.70 5.82
CA LEU A 145 11.99 9.43 5.38
C LEU A 145 11.92 9.24 3.85
N SER A 146 10.87 9.77 3.21
CA SER A 146 10.76 9.74 1.75
C SER A 146 11.84 10.56 1.03
N TYR A 147 12.44 11.56 1.71
CA TYR A 147 13.52 12.37 1.19
C TYR A 147 14.90 11.71 1.31
N LEU A 148 15.01 10.67 2.17
CA LEU A 148 16.24 9.94 2.43
C LEU A 148 16.37 8.64 1.61
N GLY A 149 15.48 8.40 0.66
CA GLY A 149 15.49 7.18 -0.14
C GLY A 149 15.00 5.92 0.58
N LEU A 150 14.46 6.05 1.81
CA LEU A 150 13.98 4.93 2.61
C LEU A 150 12.56 4.48 2.26
N GLY A 151 11.92 5.12 1.29
CA GLY A 151 10.52 4.86 0.93
C GLY A 151 10.24 3.39 0.58
N ASP A 152 11.10 2.78 -0.22
CA ASP A 152 10.96 1.38 -0.65
C ASP A 152 11.02 0.41 0.54
N LEU A 153 11.97 0.62 1.47
CA LEU A 153 12.06 -0.18 2.70
C LEU A 153 10.81 -0.01 3.58
N LEU A 154 10.31 1.20 3.72
CA LEU A 154 9.11 1.48 4.52
C LEU A 154 7.87 0.83 3.90
N VAL A 155 7.78 0.77 2.57
CA VAL A 155 6.69 0.03 1.91
C VAL A 155 6.79 -1.47 2.21
N LEU A 156 7.98 -2.06 2.14
CA LEU A 156 8.16 -3.47 2.52
C LEU A 156 7.69 -3.73 3.96
N ILE A 157 7.99 -2.84 4.90
CA ILE A 157 7.62 -3.00 6.30
C ILE A 157 6.13 -2.73 6.51
N PHE A 158 5.62 -1.54 6.14
CA PHE A 158 4.29 -1.07 6.52
C PHE A 158 3.18 -1.46 5.54
N PHE A 159 3.51 -1.94 4.34
CA PHE A 159 2.55 -2.48 3.36
C PHE A 159 2.78 -3.96 3.06
N GLY A 160 3.81 -4.57 3.63
CA GLY A 160 4.09 -6.00 3.55
C GLY A 160 4.05 -6.63 4.93
N ILE A 161 5.14 -6.48 5.69
CA ILE A 161 5.38 -7.25 6.92
C ILE A 161 4.31 -6.95 7.98
N VAL A 162 4.14 -5.69 8.35
CA VAL A 162 3.22 -5.31 9.43
C VAL A 162 1.79 -5.74 9.14
N PRO A 163 1.15 -5.36 8.02
CA PRO A 163 -0.25 -5.69 7.80
C PRO A 163 -0.50 -7.19 7.60
N THR A 164 0.38 -7.92 6.89
CA THR A 164 0.18 -9.35 6.65
C THR A 164 0.44 -10.19 7.90
N CYS A 165 1.60 -9.99 8.55
CA CYS A 165 1.95 -10.79 9.73
C CYS A 165 1.02 -10.50 10.92
N LEU A 166 0.67 -9.24 11.16
CA LEU A 166 -0.13 -8.89 12.32
C LEU A 166 -1.61 -9.20 12.13
N SER A 167 -2.16 -9.06 10.93
CA SER A 167 -3.54 -9.48 10.66
C SER A 167 -3.68 -11.01 10.80
N TYR A 168 -2.70 -11.79 10.33
CA TYR A 168 -2.64 -13.21 10.61
C TYR A 168 -2.59 -13.47 12.12
N TYR A 169 -1.64 -12.87 12.84
CA TYR A 169 -1.39 -13.11 14.26
C TYR A 169 -2.60 -12.83 15.16
N VAL A 170 -3.30 -11.70 14.94
CA VAL A 170 -4.45 -11.32 15.77
C VAL A 170 -5.71 -12.13 15.45
N THR A 171 -5.80 -12.75 14.27
CA THR A 171 -6.93 -13.62 13.88
C THR A 171 -6.75 -15.06 14.34
N MET A 172 -5.52 -15.47 14.69
CA MET A 172 -5.24 -16.82 15.21
C MET A 172 -5.74 -17.01 16.65
N PRO A 173 -6.16 -18.23 17.03
CA PRO A 173 -6.44 -18.60 18.41
C PRO A 173 -5.24 -18.33 19.33
N ARG A 174 -5.50 -17.91 20.59
CA ARG A 174 -4.43 -17.53 21.53
C ARG A 174 -3.38 -18.63 21.75
N SER A 175 -3.80 -19.90 21.75
CA SER A 175 -2.93 -21.07 21.95
C SER A 175 -1.97 -21.33 20.77
N GLU A 176 -2.27 -20.81 19.59
CA GLU A 176 -1.55 -21.11 18.35
C GLU A 176 -0.87 -19.88 17.73
N ARG A 177 -0.80 -18.78 18.49
CA ARG A 177 -0.22 -17.53 18.02
C ARG A 177 1.27 -17.61 17.86
N HIS A 178 1.70 -17.74 16.65
CA HIS A 178 3.07 -17.52 16.19
C HIS A 178 3.02 -17.05 14.73
N ILE A 179 4.10 -16.56 14.19
CA ILE A 179 4.18 -16.19 12.80
C ILE A 179 5.04 -17.24 12.08
N PRO A 180 4.41 -18.16 11.32
CA PRO A 180 5.15 -19.16 10.53
C PRO A 180 6.01 -18.49 9.46
N LEU A 181 7.03 -19.22 8.99
CA LEU A 181 7.92 -18.71 7.93
C LEU A 181 7.15 -18.39 6.65
N GLU A 182 6.15 -19.17 6.30
CA GLU A 182 5.31 -18.99 5.12
C GLU A 182 4.52 -17.67 5.18
N VAL A 183 4.01 -17.31 6.36
CA VAL A 183 3.33 -16.01 6.57
C VAL A 183 4.32 -14.86 6.44
N PHE A 184 5.53 -15.00 6.96
CA PHE A 184 6.58 -13.99 6.78
C PHE A 184 6.98 -13.86 5.32
N ILE A 185 7.14 -14.97 4.58
CA ILE A 185 7.42 -14.95 3.13
C ILE A 185 6.26 -14.31 2.36
N ALA A 186 5.00 -14.62 2.69
CA ALA A 186 3.82 -13.97 2.10
C ALA A 186 3.83 -12.46 2.34
N SER A 187 4.25 -12.02 3.51
CA SER A 187 4.37 -10.60 3.84
C SER A 187 5.40 -9.88 2.99
N LEU A 188 6.54 -10.51 2.73
CA LEU A 188 7.55 -9.98 1.80
C LEU A 188 7.02 -9.94 0.37
N ALA A 189 6.30 -10.99 -0.07
CA ALA A 189 5.65 -11.03 -1.38
C ALA A 189 4.70 -9.82 -1.56
N CYS A 190 3.84 -9.57 -0.58
CA CYS A 190 2.96 -8.39 -0.57
C CYS A 190 3.76 -7.09 -0.66
N GLY A 191 4.78 -6.94 0.17
CA GLY A 191 5.62 -5.74 0.19
C GLY A 191 6.29 -5.46 -1.15
N PHE A 192 6.88 -6.46 -1.79
CA PHE A 192 7.52 -6.32 -3.10
C PHE A 192 6.52 -5.97 -4.21
N VAL A 193 5.36 -6.62 -4.24
CA VAL A 193 4.32 -6.32 -5.24
C VAL A 193 3.77 -4.90 -5.04
N ILE A 194 3.48 -4.49 -3.80
CA ILE A 194 2.98 -3.15 -3.51
C ILE A 194 4.04 -2.08 -3.78
N ASN A 195 5.32 -2.39 -3.55
CA ASN A 195 6.42 -1.47 -3.86
C ASN A 195 6.45 -1.06 -5.34
N THR A 196 5.96 -1.90 -6.25
CA THR A 196 5.86 -1.52 -7.68
C THR A 196 5.07 -0.23 -7.89
N LEU A 197 4.07 0.06 -7.04
CA LEU A 197 3.30 1.30 -7.09
C LEU A 197 4.14 2.52 -6.70
N LEU A 198 4.97 2.40 -5.66
CA LEU A 198 5.91 3.43 -5.25
C LEU A 198 6.98 3.65 -6.31
N VAL A 199 7.51 2.57 -6.88
CA VAL A 199 8.51 2.62 -7.96
C VAL A 199 7.97 3.41 -9.16
N VAL A 200 6.73 3.18 -9.62
CA VAL A 200 6.12 3.96 -10.71
C VAL A 200 5.97 5.43 -10.34
N ASN A 201 5.53 5.73 -9.13
CA ASN A 201 5.42 7.12 -8.65
C ASN A 201 6.77 7.83 -8.68
N ASN A 202 7.79 7.23 -8.06
CA ASN A 202 9.13 7.81 -7.98
C ASN A 202 9.79 7.87 -9.37
N TYR A 203 9.53 6.87 -10.23
CA TYR A 203 10.03 6.86 -11.60
C TYR A 203 9.44 8.00 -12.45
N ARG A 204 8.14 8.27 -12.32
CA ARG A 204 7.47 9.38 -12.99
C ARG A 204 8.01 10.72 -12.53
N ASP A 205 8.20 10.88 -11.22
CA ASP A 205 8.50 12.15 -10.59
C ASP A 205 10.01 12.41 -10.45
N ARG A 206 10.90 11.48 -10.87
CA ARG A 206 12.34 11.49 -10.62
C ARG A 206 13.06 12.79 -10.96
N ASP A 207 12.72 13.41 -12.11
CA ASP A 207 13.35 14.66 -12.54
C ASP A 207 12.93 15.84 -11.63
N ASN A 208 11.67 15.83 -11.15
CA ASN A 208 11.14 16.83 -10.23
C ASN A 208 11.66 16.60 -8.80
N ASP A 209 11.71 15.34 -8.36
CA ASP A 209 12.26 14.95 -7.05
C ASP A 209 13.72 15.37 -6.94
N GLN A 210 14.53 15.13 -7.96
CA GLN A 210 15.94 15.56 -8.01
C GLN A 210 16.07 17.08 -7.90
N LYS A 211 15.26 17.85 -8.63
CA LYS A 211 15.28 19.34 -8.57
C LYS A 211 14.83 19.86 -7.21
N ALA A 212 13.95 19.15 -6.52
CA ALA A 212 13.45 19.48 -5.19
C ALA A 212 14.38 19.00 -4.05
N GLY A 213 15.51 18.37 -4.37
CA GLY A 213 16.46 17.81 -3.38
C GLY A 213 15.92 16.55 -2.68
N LYS A 214 14.89 15.91 -3.22
CA LYS A 214 14.33 14.66 -2.71
C LYS A 214 15.06 13.48 -3.36
N ILE A 215 15.87 12.78 -2.58
CA ILE A 215 16.69 11.67 -3.05
C ILE A 215 15.94 10.36 -2.84
N THR A 216 15.03 10.02 -3.76
CA THR A 216 14.39 8.69 -3.77
C THR A 216 15.36 7.64 -4.29
N LEU A 217 15.04 6.34 -4.04
CA LEU A 217 15.85 5.25 -4.58
C LEU A 217 15.97 5.37 -6.12
N ILE A 218 14.91 5.77 -6.80
CA ILE A 218 14.92 5.95 -8.27
C ILE A 218 15.81 7.10 -8.71
N VAL A 219 15.85 8.20 -7.97
CA VAL A 219 16.78 9.31 -8.24
C VAL A 219 18.23 8.85 -8.11
N TYR A 220 18.52 8.00 -7.11
CA TYR A 220 19.85 7.47 -6.84
C TYR A 220 20.30 6.46 -7.92
N ILE A 221 19.46 5.46 -8.28
CA ILE A 221 19.84 4.41 -9.21
C ILE A 221 19.62 4.77 -10.69
N GLY A 222 18.85 5.82 -10.96
CA GLY A 222 18.58 6.34 -12.31
C GLY A 222 17.50 5.57 -13.08
N GLU A 223 17.17 6.11 -14.26
CA GLU A 223 16.04 5.65 -15.10
C GLU A 223 16.11 4.16 -15.45
N LYS A 224 17.26 3.69 -15.94
CA LYS A 224 17.44 2.30 -16.40
C LYS A 224 17.24 1.28 -15.29
N TRP A 225 17.82 1.54 -14.12
CA TRP A 225 17.68 0.67 -12.96
C TRP A 225 16.30 0.79 -12.29
N GLY A 226 15.67 1.97 -12.35
CA GLY A 226 14.30 2.16 -11.91
C GLY A 226 13.29 1.28 -12.66
N LEU A 227 13.44 1.17 -13.99
CA LEU A 227 12.64 0.22 -14.80
C LEU A 227 12.89 -1.24 -14.38
N ARG A 228 14.15 -1.62 -14.18
CA ARG A 228 14.50 -2.96 -13.71
C ARG A 228 13.96 -3.24 -12.31
N LEU A 229 14.03 -2.27 -11.41
CA LEU A 229 13.47 -2.41 -10.06
C LEU A 229 11.97 -2.69 -10.10
N TYR A 230 11.21 -1.98 -10.98
CA TYR A 230 9.79 -2.28 -11.19
C TYR A 230 9.57 -3.75 -11.58
N LEU A 231 10.27 -4.23 -12.59
CA LEU A 231 10.14 -5.60 -13.07
C LEU A 231 10.53 -6.62 -11.98
N ILE A 232 11.71 -6.44 -11.37
CA ILE A 232 12.24 -7.36 -10.37
C ILE A 232 11.36 -7.42 -9.13
N SER A 233 10.83 -6.29 -8.66
CA SER A 233 9.95 -6.27 -7.49
C SER A 233 8.69 -7.12 -7.72
N GLY A 234 8.04 -6.99 -8.89
CA GLY A 234 6.87 -7.82 -9.19
C GLY A 234 7.21 -9.30 -9.34
N LEU A 235 8.34 -9.62 -9.99
CA LEU A 235 8.80 -11.01 -10.15
C LEU A 235 9.13 -11.65 -8.79
N VAL A 236 9.92 -10.96 -7.95
CA VAL A 236 10.28 -11.48 -6.61
C VAL A 236 9.04 -11.69 -5.76
N GLY A 237 8.12 -10.72 -5.73
CA GLY A 237 6.88 -10.86 -4.98
C GLY A 237 6.06 -12.07 -5.42
N GLU A 238 5.94 -12.29 -6.72
CA GLU A 238 5.21 -13.45 -7.24
C GLU A 238 5.90 -14.78 -6.95
N PHE A 239 7.22 -14.87 -7.13
CA PHE A 239 7.96 -16.09 -6.80
C PHE A 239 7.85 -16.47 -5.32
N LEU A 240 7.89 -15.49 -4.43
CA LEU A 240 7.65 -15.72 -3.00
C LEU A 240 6.23 -16.22 -2.74
N MET A 241 5.23 -15.65 -3.43
CA MET A 241 3.84 -16.08 -3.27
C MET A 241 3.58 -17.48 -3.87
N LEU A 242 4.24 -17.83 -4.97
CA LEU A 242 4.20 -19.20 -5.53
C LEU A 242 4.74 -20.22 -4.52
N PHE A 243 5.82 -19.89 -3.81
CA PHE A 243 6.35 -20.73 -2.75
C PHE A 243 5.31 -20.93 -1.62
N VAL A 244 4.71 -19.83 -1.15
CA VAL A 244 3.65 -19.87 -0.12
C VAL A 244 2.46 -20.71 -0.58
N SER A 245 1.98 -20.46 -1.79
CA SER A 245 0.84 -21.21 -2.36
C SER A 245 1.07 -22.72 -2.36
N LYS A 246 2.28 -23.16 -2.71
CA LYS A 246 2.65 -24.58 -2.67
C LYS A 246 2.65 -25.17 -1.27
N SER A 247 2.92 -24.38 -0.23
CA SER A 247 2.92 -24.85 1.16
C SER A 247 1.51 -25.04 1.73
N TYR A 248 0.52 -24.34 1.15
CA TYR A 248 -0.88 -24.39 1.61
C TYR A 248 -1.79 -25.23 0.70
N SER A 249 -1.41 -25.48 -0.54
CA SER A 249 -2.22 -26.25 -1.49
C SER A 249 -1.36 -27.17 -2.36
N GLU A 250 -1.74 -28.44 -2.44
CA GLU A 250 -1.17 -29.41 -3.37
C GLU A 250 -1.80 -29.29 -4.77
N ASN A 251 -2.84 -28.48 -4.92
CA ASN A 251 -3.57 -28.32 -6.17
C ASN A 251 -2.71 -27.56 -7.20
N MET A 252 -2.47 -28.20 -8.35
CA MET A 252 -1.71 -27.58 -9.46
C MET A 252 -2.41 -26.35 -10.07
N LEU A 253 -3.69 -26.14 -9.78
CA LEU A 253 -4.41 -24.94 -10.22
C LEU A 253 -3.91 -23.68 -9.51
N SER A 254 -3.54 -23.80 -8.22
CA SER A 254 -3.06 -22.68 -7.41
C SER A 254 -1.88 -21.92 -8.03
N PRO A 255 -0.75 -22.54 -8.36
CA PRO A 255 0.37 -21.84 -9.00
C PRO A 255 0.02 -21.35 -10.42
N THR A 256 -0.87 -22.05 -11.14
CA THR A 256 -1.28 -21.64 -12.48
C THR A 256 -2.06 -20.33 -12.47
N LEU A 257 -2.94 -20.12 -11.48
CA LEU A 257 -3.68 -18.87 -11.31
C LEU A 257 -2.74 -17.69 -11.08
N LEU A 258 -1.71 -17.88 -10.27
CA LEU A 258 -0.73 -16.84 -9.95
C LEU A 258 0.05 -16.36 -11.19
N MET A 259 0.27 -17.20 -12.20
CA MET A 259 0.92 -16.82 -13.46
C MET A 259 0.18 -15.70 -14.23
N ILE A 260 -1.12 -15.52 -13.99
CA ILE A 260 -1.92 -14.42 -14.58
C ILE A 260 -1.39 -13.05 -14.12
N TYR A 261 -0.98 -12.94 -12.85
CA TYR A 261 -0.35 -11.71 -12.38
C TYR A 261 0.97 -11.44 -13.12
N LEU A 262 1.84 -12.43 -13.28
CA LEU A 262 3.11 -12.26 -13.99
C LEU A 262 2.91 -11.73 -15.39
N LEU A 263 1.96 -12.30 -16.14
CA LEU A 263 1.63 -11.84 -17.48
C LEU A 263 1.16 -10.37 -17.46
N SER A 264 0.26 -10.02 -16.54
CA SER A 264 -0.26 -8.67 -16.42
C SER A 264 0.84 -7.67 -16.00
N HIS A 265 1.75 -8.09 -15.10
CA HIS A 265 2.88 -7.30 -14.66
C HIS A 265 3.87 -7.03 -15.79
N PHE A 266 4.22 -8.07 -16.56
CA PHE A 266 5.13 -7.95 -17.70
C PHE A 266 4.57 -7.02 -18.79
N ILE A 267 3.28 -7.16 -19.16
CA ILE A 267 2.60 -6.25 -20.10
C ILE A 267 2.67 -4.80 -19.61
N THR A 268 2.52 -4.59 -18.31
CA THR A 268 2.58 -3.24 -17.71
C THR A 268 4.01 -2.69 -17.75
N TYR A 269 5.01 -3.52 -17.48
CA TYR A 269 6.43 -3.19 -17.61
C TYR A 269 6.79 -2.74 -19.04
N GLU A 270 6.38 -3.50 -20.06
CA GLU A 270 6.63 -3.12 -21.46
C GLU A 270 6.03 -1.76 -21.82
N LYS A 271 4.80 -1.49 -21.35
CA LYS A 271 4.17 -0.18 -21.54
C LYS A 271 4.94 0.92 -20.83
N MET A 272 5.40 0.69 -19.59
CA MET A 272 6.22 1.64 -18.83
C MET A 272 7.52 1.95 -19.56
N GLN A 273 8.18 0.92 -20.13
CA GLN A 273 9.41 1.05 -20.90
C GLN A 273 9.23 1.89 -22.18
N LYS A 274 8.06 1.82 -22.82
CA LYS A 274 7.74 2.62 -24.01
C LYS A 274 7.46 4.09 -23.69
N ILE A 275 6.77 4.36 -22.57
CA ILE A 275 6.36 5.73 -22.17
C ILE A 275 7.54 6.53 -21.62
N LYS A 276 8.40 5.94 -20.81
CA LYS A 276 9.61 6.51 -20.18
C LYS A 276 9.40 7.75 -19.32
N ARG A 277 8.63 8.77 -19.73
CA ARG A 277 8.51 10.08 -19.05
C ARG A 277 7.11 10.69 -19.19
N GLY A 278 6.79 11.59 -18.27
CA GLY A 278 5.63 12.46 -18.37
C GLY A 278 4.35 11.93 -17.75
N LYS A 279 3.27 12.70 -17.94
CA LYS A 279 1.94 12.44 -17.33
C LYS A 279 1.31 11.11 -17.75
N GLU A 280 1.70 10.55 -18.89
CA GLU A 280 1.20 9.25 -19.36
C GLU A 280 1.57 8.09 -18.41
N LEU A 281 2.61 8.24 -17.59
CA LEU A 281 2.94 7.28 -16.54
C LEU A 281 1.84 7.15 -15.46
N ASN A 282 0.89 8.08 -15.37
CA ASN A 282 -0.30 7.93 -14.54
C ASN A 282 -1.20 6.76 -15.00
N ARG A 283 -1.16 6.42 -16.30
CA ARG A 283 -1.83 5.21 -16.81
C ARG A 283 -1.14 3.95 -16.27
N ILE A 284 0.20 3.94 -16.24
CA ILE A 284 0.96 2.83 -15.66
C ILE A 284 0.65 2.67 -14.18
N LEU A 285 0.55 3.78 -13.44
CA LEU A 285 0.15 3.75 -12.03
C LEU A 285 -1.23 3.06 -11.84
N GLY A 286 -2.20 3.39 -12.68
CA GLY A 286 -3.52 2.74 -12.67
C GLY A 286 -3.46 1.25 -13.01
N LEU A 287 -2.65 0.86 -14.00
CA LEU A 287 -2.43 -0.54 -14.37
C LEU A 287 -1.72 -1.31 -13.24
N THR A 288 -0.74 -0.70 -12.58
CA THR A 288 -0.04 -1.30 -11.44
C THR A 288 -0.98 -1.53 -10.26
N ALA A 289 -1.84 -0.55 -9.93
CA ALA A 289 -2.87 -0.73 -8.89
C ALA A 289 -3.83 -1.89 -9.22
N ARG A 290 -4.26 -2.02 -10.49
CA ARG A 290 -5.04 -3.18 -10.95
C ARG A 290 -4.25 -4.49 -10.79
N ASN A 291 -2.96 -4.51 -11.12
CA ASN A 291 -2.13 -5.71 -10.99
C ASN A 291 -1.99 -6.14 -9.53
N ILE A 292 -1.85 -5.18 -8.59
CA ILE A 292 -1.84 -5.46 -7.14
C ILE A 292 -3.17 -6.11 -6.71
N MET A 293 -4.31 -5.63 -7.23
CA MET A 293 -5.61 -6.24 -6.96
C MET A 293 -5.70 -7.66 -7.51
N ILE A 294 -5.24 -7.89 -8.74
CA ILE A 294 -5.18 -9.22 -9.35
C ILE A 294 -4.31 -10.15 -8.50
N PHE A 295 -3.10 -9.72 -8.14
CA PHE A 295 -2.21 -10.46 -7.24
C PHE A 295 -2.94 -10.82 -5.93
N GLY A 296 -3.59 -9.87 -5.26
CA GLY A 296 -4.29 -10.11 -4.00
C GLY A 296 -5.41 -11.14 -4.13
N ILE A 297 -6.28 -10.99 -5.13
CA ILE A 297 -7.39 -11.94 -5.37
C ILE A 297 -6.85 -13.34 -5.68
N LEU A 298 -5.89 -13.45 -6.59
CA LEU A 298 -5.35 -14.74 -7.00
C LEU A 298 -4.57 -15.42 -5.87
N SER A 299 -3.85 -14.65 -5.04
CA SER A 299 -3.16 -15.17 -3.86
C SER A 299 -4.17 -15.73 -2.83
N ILE A 300 -5.24 -14.99 -2.54
CA ILE A 300 -6.30 -15.44 -1.62
C ILE A 300 -6.95 -16.73 -2.15
N VAL A 301 -7.34 -16.75 -3.42
CA VAL A 301 -7.92 -17.95 -4.04
C VAL A 301 -6.94 -19.11 -3.96
N SER A 302 -5.68 -18.89 -4.32
CA SER A 302 -4.62 -19.91 -4.34
C SER A 302 -4.29 -20.48 -2.96
N ILE A 303 -4.49 -19.72 -1.87
CA ILE A 303 -4.32 -20.17 -0.49
C ILE A 303 -5.53 -21.02 -0.06
N LEU A 304 -6.74 -20.71 -0.53
CA LEU A 304 -7.98 -21.30 -0.02
C LEU A 304 -8.45 -22.56 -0.79
N ILE A 305 -7.89 -22.83 -1.97
CA ILE A 305 -8.21 -24.02 -2.78
C ILE A 305 -7.15 -25.09 -2.66
#